data_35e14fa418fc9ee4aa19dac43b117856
#
_entry.id   35e14fa418fc9ee4aa19dac43b117856
#
_cell.length_a   1.000
_cell.length_b   1.000
_cell.length_c   1.000
_cell.angle_alpha   90.00
_cell.angle_beta   90.00
_cell.angle_gamma   90.00
#
_symmetry.space_group_name_H-M   'P 1'
#
loop_
_entity.id
_entity.type
_entity.pdbx_description
1 polymer ?
#
loop_
_entity_poly.entity_id
_entity_poly.type
_entity_poly.pdbx_seq_one_letter_code
_entity_poly.pdbx_strand_id
1 'polypeptide(L)'
;MKRVDRQLGMDANITRRDFLNGVSVAIGATLVPSASHAVDRGRQDVRGYYPPKLSGMRGSHPGSFEVAHQVRDGTSFRGENIGESYDLVVVGGGISGLSAAYFYLQAAGKNARILVLDNHDDFGGHATRNEFTIDGRLMIGYGGTQSIESPGSYPAVARNLLRQLGIDTDRFYEAFDRDLYRSLGLSRSTFFDKETFGKDYLAVGDLRDQKVLKNVPLSDAGKADIAVLLDDSVNYLSDMPAEDRPAYLLDTDYHTYLKERAGMGDEVLNLLSSRSRGLWAIGIDALPAKIAWSSGYPGFGDLDLGVSSYREEEREPYIFHFPDGNASIARLLVRKMIPDVAPGDSMEDIVTAKFDYRNLDNHDSSVRIRLGSTVVRARHVDDNLNGPVRVTYVRDGKARDVTADRVVMACYHAIVPRLCPEMPKEQRAHLSNSLRSPHVYTNVLIRNWTSFAKLGISNVSCPGCYHHGVSLDFPVSLGDYSFPKAPDEPMVLHLTRVPIFPGASAKNQFAASKRELLATPFETFERNIRDQLGRVLGDGGFDPARDIAGITVNRWPHGYAYGYDPESDRVAFNPDDWPEEKRHWHKASKRFGNISMAAIDAASNAMTESAIEEAHRAVNELT
;
A
#
# COMPACT_ATOMS: atom_id res chain seq x y z
N MET A 1 -23.60 -15.86 -19.35
CA MET A 1 -22.76 -16.12 -18.18
C MET A 1 -22.53 -17.61 -18.04
N LYS A 2 -21.29 -18.07 -17.83
CA LYS A 2 -20.98 -19.49 -17.71
C LYS A 2 -21.61 -20.08 -16.43
N ARG A 3 -21.93 -21.39 -16.42
CA ARG A 3 -22.52 -22.06 -15.22
C ARG A 3 -21.64 -21.90 -13.98
N VAL A 4 -20.32 -21.97 -14.15
CA VAL A 4 -19.33 -21.76 -13.08
C VAL A 4 -19.43 -20.35 -12.49
N ASP A 5 -19.63 -19.31 -13.31
CA ASP A 5 -19.73 -17.93 -12.83
C ASP A 5 -20.97 -17.74 -11.90
N ARG A 6 -22.08 -18.47 -12.17
CA ARG A 6 -23.26 -18.46 -11.27
C ARG A 6 -22.98 -19.16 -9.95
N GLN A 7 -22.28 -20.29 -9.99
CA GLN A 7 -21.91 -21.02 -8.76
C GLN A 7 -21.00 -20.19 -7.85
N LEU A 8 -20.18 -19.31 -8.45
CA LEU A 8 -19.34 -18.36 -7.73
C LEU A 8 -20.12 -17.12 -7.26
N GLY A 9 -21.38 -16.94 -7.66
CA GLY A 9 -22.17 -15.76 -7.31
C GLY A 9 -21.75 -14.49 -8.06
N MET A 10 -21.16 -14.62 -9.27
CA MET A 10 -20.78 -13.48 -10.11
C MET A 10 -21.97 -12.64 -10.60
N ASP A 11 -23.21 -13.14 -10.45
CA ASP A 11 -24.46 -12.44 -10.72
C ASP A 11 -25.06 -11.74 -9.49
N ALA A 12 -24.52 -11.98 -8.30
CA ALA A 12 -24.96 -11.30 -7.10
C ALA A 12 -24.66 -9.79 -7.18
N ASN A 13 -25.65 -8.97 -6.82
CA ASN A 13 -25.47 -7.52 -6.69
C ASN A 13 -24.64 -7.18 -5.43
N ILE A 14 -23.36 -7.44 -5.47
CA ILE A 14 -22.42 -6.71 -4.65
C ILE A 14 -22.37 -5.32 -5.25
N THR A 15 -22.70 -4.29 -4.50
CA THR A 15 -22.88 -2.88 -4.92
C THR A 15 -22.06 -2.50 -6.17
N ARG A 16 -22.60 -2.78 -7.37
CA ARG A 16 -21.92 -2.63 -8.68
C ARG A 16 -22.01 -1.20 -9.23
N ARG A 17 -22.34 -0.21 -8.41
CA ARG A 17 -22.48 1.18 -8.91
C ARG A 17 -21.27 1.67 -9.70
N ASP A 18 -20.07 1.21 -9.34
CA ASP A 18 -18.83 1.65 -10.00
C ASP A 18 -18.44 0.79 -11.20
N PHE A 19 -18.98 -0.43 -11.30
CA PHE A 19 -18.66 -1.37 -12.36
C PHE A 19 -19.18 -0.97 -13.75
N LEU A 20 -20.44 -0.52 -13.83
CA LEU A 20 -21.04 -0.09 -15.08
C LEU A 20 -20.37 1.15 -15.69
N ASN A 21 -19.51 1.82 -14.93
CA ASN A 21 -18.85 3.05 -15.30
C ASN A 21 -17.41 2.88 -15.78
N GLY A 22 -16.74 1.79 -15.39
CA GLY A 22 -15.37 1.48 -15.81
C GLY A 22 -15.27 0.79 -17.18
N VAL A 23 -16.28 -0.01 -17.55
CA VAL A 23 -16.24 -0.81 -18.80
C VAL A 23 -16.47 0.05 -20.05
N SER A 24 -17.14 1.18 -19.93
CA SER A 24 -17.38 2.08 -21.09
C SER A 24 -16.14 2.80 -21.61
N VAL A 25 -15.04 2.82 -20.86
CA VAL A 25 -13.81 3.56 -21.21
C VAL A 25 -12.71 2.64 -21.80
N ALA A 26 -12.74 1.33 -21.51
CA ALA A 26 -11.66 0.43 -21.91
C ALA A 26 -11.74 -0.13 -23.34
N ILE A 27 -12.87 0.02 -24.04
CA ILE A 27 -13.07 -0.55 -25.41
C ILE A 27 -12.98 0.51 -26.53
N GLY A 28 -12.78 1.78 -26.21
CA GLY A 28 -12.88 2.90 -27.14
C GLY A 28 -11.60 3.66 -27.46
N ALA A 29 -10.41 3.05 -27.37
CA ALA A 29 -9.15 3.72 -27.69
C ALA A 29 -8.78 3.66 -29.18
N THR A 30 -9.75 3.73 -30.09
CA THR A 30 -9.51 4.13 -31.48
C THR A 30 -10.74 4.87 -32.02
N LEU A 31 -10.56 6.18 -32.24
CA LEU A 31 -11.35 7.06 -33.12
C LEU A 31 -12.73 7.54 -32.63
N VAL A 32 -12.82 8.88 -32.63
CA VAL A 32 -13.94 9.83 -32.69
C VAL A 32 -14.26 10.54 -31.39
N PRO A 33 -14.19 11.88 -31.35
CA PRO A 33 -14.69 12.67 -30.23
C PRO A 33 -16.20 12.80 -30.34
N SER A 34 -16.93 11.84 -29.80
CA SER A 34 -18.34 12.04 -29.54
C SER A 34 -18.49 12.53 -28.11
N ALA A 35 -19.15 13.66 -27.94
CA ALA A 35 -19.61 14.22 -26.68
C ALA A 35 -20.48 13.18 -25.95
N SER A 36 -19.82 12.21 -25.32
CA SER A 36 -20.49 11.33 -24.38
C SER A 36 -20.64 12.11 -23.09
N HIS A 37 -21.86 12.17 -22.60
CA HIS A 37 -22.24 12.67 -21.29
C HIS A 37 -21.23 12.19 -20.26
N ALA A 38 -20.26 13.04 -19.90
CA ALA A 38 -19.44 12.86 -18.73
C ALA A 38 -20.43 12.80 -17.57
N VAL A 39 -20.71 11.61 -17.11
CA VAL A 39 -21.51 11.42 -15.91
C VAL A 39 -20.74 12.13 -14.82
N ASP A 40 -21.42 13.03 -14.14
CA ASP A 40 -20.97 13.89 -13.04
C ASP A 40 -20.61 13.04 -11.82
N ARG A 41 -19.56 12.23 -11.96
CA ARG A 41 -19.14 11.19 -11.02
C ARG A 41 -17.81 11.52 -10.43
N GLY A 42 -17.80 11.56 -9.10
CA GLY A 42 -16.55 11.72 -8.34
C GLY A 42 -16.14 13.16 -8.14
N ARG A 43 -17.04 14.12 -8.28
CA ARG A 43 -16.75 15.52 -7.92
C ARG A 43 -17.02 15.73 -6.44
N GLN A 44 -15.98 16.15 -5.72
CA GLN A 44 -16.03 16.45 -4.29
C GLN A 44 -17.08 17.54 -3.93
N ASP A 45 -17.50 18.36 -4.88
CA ASP A 45 -18.52 19.40 -4.74
C ASP A 45 -19.97 18.87 -4.81
N VAL A 46 -20.18 17.61 -5.16
CA VAL A 46 -21.50 16.98 -5.22
C VAL A 46 -21.95 16.59 -3.80
N ARG A 47 -23.18 17.01 -3.44
CA ARG A 47 -23.75 16.67 -2.13
C ARG A 47 -23.84 15.15 -1.93
N GLY A 48 -23.29 14.65 -0.83
CA GLY A 48 -23.29 13.23 -0.48
C GLY A 48 -22.19 12.41 -1.15
N TYR A 49 -21.29 13.05 -1.89
CA TYR A 49 -20.07 12.41 -2.37
C TYR A 49 -19.22 11.94 -1.18
N TYR A 50 -18.88 10.64 -1.16
CA TYR A 50 -18.14 10.04 -0.05
C TYR A 50 -17.39 8.78 -0.52
N PRO A 51 -16.16 8.93 -1.03
CA PRO A 51 -15.38 7.86 -1.66
C PRO A 51 -15.14 6.61 -0.80
N PRO A 52 -15.00 6.70 0.54
CA PRO A 52 -14.78 5.49 1.36
C PRO A 52 -15.86 4.41 1.20
N LYS A 53 -17.06 4.76 0.76
CA LYS A 53 -18.16 3.81 0.51
C LYS A 53 -18.18 3.21 -0.89
N LEU A 54 -17.30 3.67 -1.77
CA LEU A 54 -17.22 3.13 -3.12
C LEU A 54 -16.54 1.76 -3.08
N SER A 55 -17.17 0.77 -3.72
CA SER A 55 -16.66 -0.60 -3.85
C SER A 55 -16.11 -0.85 -5.26
N GLY A 56 -15.60 -2.04 -5.51
CA GLY A 56 -15.00 -2.38 -6.78
C GLY A 56 -13.52 -2.01 -6.85
N MET A 57 -13.08 -1.43 -7.97
CA MET A 57 -11.68 -1.02 -8.14
C MET A 57 -11.41 0.32 -7.46
N ARG A 58 -10.47 0.35 -6.53
CA ARG A 58 -10.01 1.53 -5.79
C ARG A 58 -8.48 1.67 -5.90
N GLY A 59 -7.91 2.66 -5.21
CA GLY A 59 -6.51 3.02 -5.42
C GLY A 59 -6.33 3.58 -6.83
N SER A 60 -5.42 3.04 -7.62
CA SER A 60 -5.32 3.40 -9.04
C SER A 60 -6.49 2.81 -9.83
N HIS A 61 -7.60 3.51 -9.83
CA HIS A 61 -8.83 3.21 -10.54
C HIS A 61 -8.92 4.00 -11.87
N PRO A 62 -9.81 3.61 -12.79
CA PRO A 62 -10.06 4.40 -14.01
C PRO A 62 -10.41 5.85 -13.68
N GLY A 63 -9.75 6.79 -14.34
CA GLY A 63 -9.86 8.23 -14.12
C GLY A 63 -8.74 8.84 -13.26
N SER A 64 -8.00 8.03 -12.49
CA SER A 64 -6.97 8.55 -11.58
C SER A 64 -5.57 8.59 -12.18
N PHE A 65 -5.26 7.82 -13.24
CA PHE A 65 -3.89 7.68 -13.76
C PHE A 65 -3.72 8.00 -15.24
N GLU A 66 -4.78 8.09 -16.02
CA GLU A 66 -4.71 8.22 -17.48
C GLU A 66 -4.03 9.51 -17.91
N VAL A 67 -4.31 10.63 -17.22
CA VAL A 67 -3.67 11.93 -17.52
C VAL A 67 -2.17 11.87 -17.21
N ALA A 68 -1.78 11.23 -16.09
CA ALA A 68 -0.36 11.04 -15.75
C ALA A 68 0.35 10.15 -16.78
N HIS A 69 -0.32 9.12 -17.33
CA HIS A 69 0.20 8.29 -18.41
C HIS A 69 0.36 9.09 -19.70
N GLN A 70 -0.57 9.98 -20.04
CA GLN A 70 -0.42 10.88 -21.18
C GLN A 70 0.82 11.78 -21.03
N VAL A 71 1.08 12.33 -19.84
CA VAL A 71 2.31 13.08 -19.55
C VAL A 71 3.56 12.20 -19.71
N ARG A 72 3.53 10.98 -19.16
CA ARG A 72 4.62 10.00 -19.34
C ARG A 72 4.92 9.75 -20.81
N ASP A 73 3.88 9.64 -21.62
CA ASP A 73 3.96 9.31 -23.05
C ASP A 73 4.22 10.55 -23.95
N GLY A 74 4.44 11.73 -23.32
CA GLY A 74 4.89 12.95 -24.00
C GLY A 74 3.79 13.93 -24.40
N THR A 75 2.53 13.71 -23.97
CA THR A 75 1.45 14.66 -24.19
C THR A 75 1.72 15.96 -23.44
N SER A 76 1.60 17.09 -24.14
CA SER A 76 1.71 18.42 -23.57
C SER A 76 0.33 19.02 -23.31
N PHE A 77 0.18 19.67 -22.18
CA PHE A 77 -1.05 20.37 -21.80
C PHE A 77 -0.81 21.87 -21.71
N ARG A 78 -1.77 22.64 -22.23
CA ARG A 78 -1.78 24.10 -22.10
C ARG A 78 -2.89 24.48 -21.12
N GLY A 79 -2.50 24.99 -19.95
CA GLY A 79 -3.42 25.43 -18.93
C GLY A 79 -4.06 26.79 -19.23
N GLU A 80 -5.32 26.95 -18.84
CA GLU A 80 -5.99 28.24 -18.73
C GLU A 80 -5.66 28.84 -17.37
N ASN A 81 -5.19 30.08 -17.35
CA ASN A 81 -4.95 30.80 -16.09
C ASN A 81 -6.30 31.12 -15.44
N ILE A 82 -6.56 30.54 -14.28
CA ILE A 82 -7.81 30.74 -13.53
C ILE A 82 -7.72 31.87 -12.48
N GLY A 83 -6.60 32.59 -12.43
CA GLY A 83 -6.41 33.74 -11.52
C GLY A 83 -6.19 33.37 -10.06
N GLU A 84 -5.97 32.10 -9.73
CA GLU A 84 -5.68 31.66 -8.36
C GLU A 84 -4.17 31.68 -8.08
N SER A 85 -3.79 32.21 -6.91
CA SER A 85 -2.41 32.22 -6.41
C SER A 85 -2.36 31.72 -4.96
N TYR A 86 -1.27 31.05 -4.61
CA TYR A 86 -1.07 30.40 -3.31
C TYR A 86 0.35 30.66 -2.78
N ASP A 87 0.51 30.67 -1.46
CA ASP A 87 1.83 30.67 -0.83
C ASP A 87 2.51 29.30 -1.03
N LEU A 88 1.71 28.23 -0.99
CA LEU A 88 2.18 26.85 -1.23
C LEU A 88 1.20 26.07 -2.11
N VAL A 89 1.73 25.38 -3.12
CA VAL A 89 1.03 24.25 -3.79
C VAL A 89 1.72 22.95 -3.44
N VAL A 90 0.95 21.96 -2.97
CA VAL A 90 1.41 20.60 -2.70
C VAL A 90 0.87 19.66 -3.78
N VAL A 91 1.75 18.89 -4.39
CA VAL A 91 1.40 17.92 -5.43
C VAL A 91 1.36 16.51 -4.82
N GLY A 92 0.17 16.01 -4.56
CA GLY A 92 -0.13 14.76 -3.87
C GLY A 92 -0.73 14.96 -2.49
N GLY A 93 -1.90 14.37 -2.25
CA GLY A 93 -2.68 14.43 -1.01
C GLY A 93 -2.51 13.21 -0.10
N GLY A 94 -1.39 12.48 -0.21
CA GLY A 94 -1.02 11.41 0.72
C GLY A 94 -0.53 11.95 2.08
N ILE A 95 -0.18 11.07 3.03
CA ILE A 95 0.32 11.48 4.36
C ILE A 95 1.47 12.50 4.24
N SER A 96 2.42 12.28 3.34
CA SER A 96 3.54 13.21 3.14
C SER A 96 3.06 14.60 2.68
N GLY A 97 2.17 14.67 1.69
CA GLY A 97 1.66 15.96 1.20
C GLY A 97 0.78 16.67 2.22
N LEU A 98 -0.09 15.95 2.92
CA LEU A 98 -0.92 16.50 3.98
C LEU A 98 -0.07 17.01 5.16
N SER A 99 0.99 16.28 5.53
CA SER A 99 1.96 16.71 6.55
C SER A 99 2.72 17.94 6.10
N ALA A 100 3.14 18.02 4.82
CA ALA A 100 3.80 19.22 4.29
C ALA A 100 2.89 20.46 4.34
N ALA A 101 1.62 20.31 3.96
CA ALA A 101 0.65 21.39 4.08
C ALA A 101 0.47 21.85 5.54
N TYR A 102 0.40 20.89 6.47
CA TYR A 102 0.26 21.17 7.89
C TYR A 102 1.51 21.86 8.48
N PHE A 103 2.71 21.37 8.20
CA PHE A 103 3.97 21.99 8.66
C PHE A 103 4.15 23.39 8.08
N TYR A 104 3.81 23.60 6.81
CA TYR A 104 3.88 24.92 6.21
C TYR A 104 2.87 25.89 6.85
N LEU A 105 1.65 25.43 7.13
CA LEU A 105 0.64 26.22 7.83
C LEU A 105 1.11 26.64 9.23
N GLN A 106 1.86 25.77 9.93
CA GLN A 106 2.46 26.10 11.22
C GLN A 106 3.59 27.13 11.10
N ALA A 107 4.45 26.99 10.08
CA ALA A 107 5.60 27.88 9.88
C ALA A 107 5.20 29.27 9.35
N ALA A 108 4.30 29.31 8.35
CA ALA A 108 3.90 30.55 7.67
C ALA A 108 2.70 31.26 8.36
N GLY A 109 2.00 30.55 9.26
CA GLY A 109 0.85 31.09 10.00
C GLY A 109 -0.50 30.77 9.37
N LYS A 110 -1.57 30.95 10.15
CA LYS A 110 -2.94 30.49 9.82
C LYS A 110 -3.55 31.12 8.55
N ASN A 111 -3.00 32.23 8.07
CA ASN A 111 -3.48 32.92 6.88
C ASN A 111 -2.80 32.47 5.58
N ALA A 112 -1.82 31.54 5.68
CA ALA A 112 -1.13 31.01 4.52
C ALA A 112 -2.12 30.29 3.58
N ARG A 113 -2.10 30.66 2.31
CA ARG A 113 -2.96 30.09 1.27
C ARG A 113 -2.29 28.86 0.70
N ILE A 114 -2.86 27.68 0.95
CA ILE A 114 -2.30 26.39 0.58
C ILE A 114 -3.29 25.63 -0.31
N LEU A 115 -2.81 25.11 -1.45
CA LEU A 115 -3.57 24.22 -2.31
C LEU A 115 -2.88 22.85 -2.38
N VAL A 116 -3.58 21.80 -2.00
CA VAL A 116 -3.19 20.41 -2.22
C VAL A 116 -3.92 19.89 -3.45
N LEU A 117 -3.19 19.36 -4.43
CA LEU A 117 -3.72 18.76 -5.66
C LEU A 117 -3.49 17.25 -5.63
N ASP A 118 -4.56 16.46 -5.76
CA ASP A 118 -4.47 15.00 -5.86
C ASP A 118 -5.20 14.48 -7.10
N ASN A 119 -4.59 13.51 -7.78
CA ASN A 119 -5.17 12.88 -8.98
C ASN A 119 -6.24 11.83 -8.66
N HIS A 120 -6.32 11.36 -7.42
CA HIS A 120 -7.36 10.44 -6.98
C HIS A 120 -8.66 11.19 -6.60
N ASP A 121 -9.71 10.45 -6.45
CA ASP A 121 -11.03 10.91 -6.04
C ASP A 121 -11.20 10.97 -4.51
N ASP A 122 -10.15 10.60 -3.78
CA ASP A 122 -10.03 10.67 -2.32
C ASP A 122 -8.63 11.14 -1.93
N PHE A 123 -8.50 11.67 -0.71
CA PHE A 123 -7.22 12.04 -0.10
C PHE A 123 -6.65 10.88 0.73
N GLY A 124 -5.40 11.01 1.17
CA GLY A 124 -4.68 10.00 1.97
C GLY A 124 -3.66 9.20 1.16
N GLY A 125 -3.74 9.18 -0.17
CA GLY A 125 -2.86 8.37 -1.01
C GLY A 125 -3.04 6.88 -0.69
N HIS A 126 -1.97 6.18 -0.24
CA HIS A 126 -2.08 4.80 0.21
C HIS A 126 -2.81 4.65 1.55
N ALA A 127 -2.93 5.71 2.34
CA ALA A 127 -3.67 5.76 3.59
C ALA A 127 -5.14 6.08 3.35
N THR A 128 -5.82 5.22 2.61
CA THR A 128 -7.26 5.27 2.33
C THR A 128 -8.00 4.17 3.07
N ARG A 129 -9.32 4.31 3.18
CA ARG A 129 -10.16 3.33 3.85
C ARG A 129 -11.32 2.88 2.96
N ASN A 130 -11.85 1.71 3.25
CA ASN A 130 -13.07 1.20 2.65
C ASN A 130 -14.14 1.05 3.73
N GLU A 131 -15.33 1.57 3.46
CA GLU A 131 -16.50 1.45 4.32
C GLU A 131 -17.56 0.59 3.68
N PHE A 132 -18.06 -0.37 4.44
CA PHE A 132 -19.21 -1.19 4.07
C PHE A 132 -20.31 -0.95 5.10
N THR A 133 -21.54 -1.20 4.67
CA THR A 133 -22.70 -1.21 5.58
C THR A 133 -23.49 -2.49 5.36
N ILE A 134 -23.67 -3.26 6.40
CA ILE A 134 -24.46 -4.49 6.38
C ILE A 134 -25.38 -4.50 7.59
N ASP A 135 -26.68 -4.69 7.37
CA ASP A 135 -27.72 -4.72 8.42
C ASP A 135 -27.65 -3.50 9.37
N GLY A 136 -27.32 -2.33 8.81
CA GLY A 136 -27.17 -1.08 9.57
C GLY A 136 -25.84 -0.92 10.29
N ARG A 137 -24.99 -1.94 10.32
CA ARG A 137 -23.66 -1.91 10.95
C ARG A 137 -22.59 -1.39 9.98
N LEU A 138 -21.78 -0.44 10.45
CA LEU A 138 -20.59 0.02 9.75
C LEU A 138 -19.47 -0.99 9.91
N MET A 139 -18.87 -1.40 8.80
CA MET A 139 -17.66 -2.22 8.74
C MET A 139 -16.58 -1.44 8.01
N ILE A 140 -15.38 -1.41 8.57
CA ILE A 140 -14.26 -0.61 8.07
C ILE A 140 -13.09 -1.55 7.77
N GLY A 141 -12.38 -1.30 6.67
CA GLY A 141 -11.11 -1.94 6.35
C GLY A 141 -10.11 -0.92 5.81
N TYR A 142 -8.84 -1.16 5.99
CA TYR A 142 -7.78 -0.31 5.44
C TYR A 142 -7.56 -0.57 3.95
N GLY A 143 -7.23 0.49 3.19
CA GLY A 143 -7.07 0.41 1.74
C GLY A 143 -5.63 0.30 1.25
N GLY A 144 -4.65 0.32 2.16
CA GLY A 144 -3.22 0.24 1.80
C GLY A 144 -2.32 0.29 3.02
N THR A 145 -2.03 1.47 3.55
CA THR A 145 -1.17 1.64 4.72
C THR A 145 -1.89 1.25 6.00
N GLN A 146 -1.37 0.28 6.73
CA GLN A 146 -2.05 -0.31 7.87
C GLN A 146 -1.60 0.25 9.22
N SER A 147 -0.28 0.21 9.53
CA SER A 147 0.22 0.33 10.89
C SER A 147 1.03 1.61 11.13
N ILE A 148 0.96 2.12 12.36
CA ILE A 148 1.97 2.98 12.98
C ILE A 148 2.98 2.01 13.59
N GLU A 149 3.90 1.48 12.79
CA GLU A 149 4.77 0.40 13.23
C GLU A 149 5.84 0.91 14.18
N SER A 150 5.93 0.33 15.37
CA SER A 150 6.94 0.65 16.40
C SER A 150 7.04 2.16 16.70
N PRO A 151 5.95 2.81 17.16
CA PRO A 151 5.92 4.27 17.37
C PRO A 151 6.94 4.78 18.39
N GLY A 152 7.41 3.94 19.30
CA GLY A 152 8.48 4.27 20.24
C GLY A 152 9.81 4.58 19.55
N SER A 153 10.09 3.97 18.40
CA SER A 153 11.28 4.20 17.58
C SER A 153 11.15 5.39 16.63
N TYR A 154 9.96 5.99 16.50
CA TYR A 154 9.73 7.11 15.57
C TYR A 154 10.64 8.30 15.87
N PRO A 155 11.16 8.99 14.84
CA PRO A 155 11.86 10.25 14.97
C PRO A 155 11.00 11.32 15.67
N ALA A 156 11.66 12.28 16.33
CA ALA A 156 10.97 13.31 17.11
C ALA A 156 9.90 14.08 16.32
N VAL A 157 10.15 14.34 15.05
CA VAL A 157 9.21 15.03 14.14
C VAL A 157 7.92 14.24 14.00
N ALA A 158 8.02 12.95 13.68
CA ALA A 158 6.88 12.09 13.49
C ALA A 158 6.09 11.87 14.80
N ARG A 159 6.78 11.60 15.93
CA ARG A 159 6.14 11.51 17.25
C ARG A 159 5.41 12.80 17.64
N ASN A 160 6.02 13.95 17.36
CA ASN A 160 5.42 15.26 17.66
C ASN A 160 4.15 15.48 16.83
N LEU A 161 4.17 15.12 15.54
CA LEU A 161 2.99 15.23 14.69
C LEU A 161 1.85 14.35 15.21
N LEU A 162 2.11 13.08 15.54
CA LEU A 162 1.08 12.20 16.10
C LEU A 162 0.44 12.81 17.36
N ARG A 163 1.25 13.34 18.28
CA ARG A 163 0.74 14.02 19.49
C ARG A 163 -0.07 15.28 19.17
N GLN A 164 0.35 16.09 18.19
CA GLN A 164 -0.38 17.28 17.77
C GLN A 164 -1.73 16.95 17.13
N LEU A 165 -1.84 15.76 16.52
CA LEU A 165 -3.10 15.22 16.00
C LEU A 165 -3.97 14.58 17.08
N GLY A 166 -3.50 14.51 18.33
CA GLY A 166 -4.20 13.88 19.45
C GLY A 166 -4.15 12.35 19.43
N ILE A 167 -3.17 11.78 18.71
CA ILE A 167 -2.98 10.32 18.69
C ILE A 167 -2.15 9.92 19.92
N ASP A 168 -2.81 9.19 20.81
CA ASP A 168 -2.20 8.51 21.94
C ASP A 168 -1.93 7.04 21.56
N THR A 169 -0.67 6.70 21.37
CA THR A 169 -0.29 5.33 20.97
C THR A 169 -0.55 4.31 22.08
N ASP A 170 -0.54 4.70 23.34
CA ASP A 170 -0.82 3.79 24.46
C ASP A 170 -2.28 3.31 24.46
N ARG A 171 -3.18 4.09 23.87
CA ARG A 171 -4.58 3.73 23.72
C ARG A 171 -4.79 2.44 22.91
N PHE A 172 -3.87 2.10 21.99
CA PHE A 172 -3.97 0.88 21.19
C PHE A 172 -3.75 -0.41 22.00
N TYR A 173 -3.07 -0.35 23.16
CA TYR A 173 -2.96 -1.52 24.06
C TYR A 173 -4.31 -1.97 24.60
N GLU A 174 -5.29 -1.06 24.72
CA GLU A 174 -6.65 -1.36 25.14
C GLU A 174 -7.59 -1.58 23.95
N ALA A 175 -7.38 -0.82 22.85
CA ALA A 175 -8.25 -0.85 21.68
C ALA A 175 -8.10 -2.14 20.86
N PHE A 176 -6.90 -2.74 20.87
CA PHE A 176 -6.59 -3.96 20.12
C PHE A 176 -6.78 -5.20 20.99
N ASP A 177 -7.74 -6.05 20.66
CA ASP A 177 -7.99 -7.31 21.35
C ASP A 177 -7.00 -8.40 20.89
N ARG A 178 -5.84 -8.47 21.52
CA ARG A 178 -4.74 -9.40 21.16
C ARG A 178 -5.12 -10.88 21.28
N ASP A 179 -6.15 -11.17 22.06
CA ASP A 179 -6.52 -12.54 22.43
C ASP A 179 -7.77 -13.05 21.73
N LEU A 180 -8.51 -12.20 21.00
CA LEU A 180 -9.78 -12.57 20.39
C LEU A 180 -9.68 -13.89 19.61
N TYR A 181 -8.82 -13.98 18.64
CA TYR A 181 -8.72 -15.16 17.78
C TYR A 181 -8.13 -16.36 18.50
N ARG A 182 -7.15 -16.14 19.36
CA ARG A 182 -6.54 -17.20 20.16
C ARG A 182 -7.52 -17.78 21.17
N SER A 183 -8.34 -16.95 21.83
CA SER A 183 -9.36 -17.39 22.80
C SER A 183 -10.44 -18.25 22.16
N LEU A 184 -10.66 -18.09 20.85
CA LEU A 184 -11.58 -18.90 20.04
C LEU A 184 -10.90 -20.13 19.41
N GLY A 185 -9.64 -20.40 19.76
CA GLY A 185 -8.90 -21.55 19.24
C GLY A 185 -8.44 -21.41 17.79
N LEU A 186 -8.40 -20.18 17.25
CA LEU A 186 -7.98 -19.95 15.88
C LEU A 186 -6.46 -19.82 15.77
N SER A 187 -5.90 -20.37 14.70
CA SER A 187 -4.47 -20.37 14.44
C SER A 187 -4.13 -19.90 13.01
N ARG A 188 -2.83 -19.77 12.73
CA ARG A 188 -2.32 -19.60 11.36
C ARG A 188 -2.44 -20.92 10.60
N SER A 189 -2.49 -20.82 9.28
CA SER A 189 -2.60 -21.99 8.41
C SER A 189 -1.90 -21.74 7.06
N THR A 190 -1.68 -22.83 6.32
CA THR A 190 -1.16 -22.79 4.95
C THR A 190 -2.11 -23.54 4.05
N PHE A 191 -2.55 -22.93 2.96
CA PHE A 191 -3.35 -23.56 1.94
C PHE A 191 -2.47 -23.96 0.75
N PHE A 192 -2.41 -25.24 0.50
CA PHE A 192 -1.76 -25.86 -0.66
C PHE A 192 -2.79 -25.98 -1.77
N ASP A 193 -2.56 -25.33 -2.89
CA ASP A 193 -3.44 -25.39 -4.05
C ASP A 193 -3.10 -26.58 -4.96
N LYS A 194 -4.11 -27.13 -5.61
CA LYS A 194 -3.94 -28.32 -6.46
C LYS A 194 -3.09 -28.09 -7.69
N GLU A 195 -3.05 -26.86 -8.20
CA GLU A 195 -2.28 -26.49 -9.38
C GLU A 195 -0.77 -26.55 -9.12
N THR A 196 -0.36 -26.18 -7.92
CA THR A 196 1.06 -26.15 -7.50
C THR A 196 1.47 -27.44 -6.78
N PHE A 197 0.58 -28.00 -5.93
CA PHE A 197 0.90 -29.10 -5.01
C PHE A 197 0.10 -30.38 -5.28
N GLY A 198 -0.64 -30.44 -6.39
CA GLY A 198 -1.40 -31.63 -6.82
C GLY A 198 -2.73 -31.84 -6.10
N LYS A 199 -2.97 -31.18 -4.95
CA LYS A 199 -4.19 -31.32 -4.15
C LYS A 199 -4.48 -30.04 -3.37
N ASP A 200 -5.77 -29.65 -3.31
CA ASP A 200 -6.23 -28.62 -2.37
C ASP A 200 -6.17 -29.18 -0.94
N TYR A 201 -5.43 -28.51 -0.07
CA TYR A 201 -5.29 -28.94 1.32
C TYR A 201 -5.03 -27.75 2.24
N LEU A 202 -5.81 -27.63 3.29
CA LEU A 202 -5.62 -26.62 4.34
C LEU A 202 -4.87 -27.24 5.53
N ALA A 203 -3.62 -26.85 5.72
CA ALA A 203 -2.82 -27.24 6.86
C ALA A 203 -3.02 -26.21 7.99
N VAL A 204 -3.68 -26.61 9.07
CA VAL A 204 -3.96 -25.76 10.23
C VAL A 204 -2.83 -25.91 11.24
N GLY A 205 -2.17 -24.81 11.61
CA GLY A 205 -1.03 -24.77 12.50
C GLY A 205 0.30 -24.46 11.83
N ASP A 206 1.39 -24.58 12.57
CA ASP A 206 2.76 -24.33 12.09
C ASP A 206 3.34 -25.59 11.45
N LEU A 207 4.05 -25.44 10.32
CA LEU A 207 4.75 -26.53 9.65
C LEU A 207 5.96 -27.07 10.44
N ARG A 208 6.40 -26.36 11.50
CA ARG A 208 7.35 -26.91 12.49
C ARG A 208 6.74 -28.05 13.33
N ASP A 209 5.41 -28.07 13.48
CA ASP A 209 4.75 -29.18 14.15
C ASP A 209 4.71 -30.41 13.23
N GLN A 210 5.39 -31.47 13.63
CA GLN A 210 5.45 -32.74 12.89
C GLN A 210 4.05 -33.34 12.62
N LYS A 211 3.07 -33.07 13.49
CA LYS A 211 1.68 -33.55 13.27
C LYS A 211 1.02 -32.82 12.10
N VAL A 212 1.34 -31.52 11.91
CA VAL A 212 0.88 -30.73 10.76
C VAL A 212 1.63 -31.16 9.50
N LEU A 213 2.97 -31.17 9.56
CA LEU A 213 3.85 -31.45 8.42
C LEU A 213 3.60 -32.85 7.83
N LYS A 214 3.32 -33.85 8.64
CA LYS A 214 3.03 -35.21 8.18
C LYS A 214 1.90 -35.29 7.14
N ASN A 215 0.91 -34.41 7.25
CA ASN A 215 -0.33 -34.48 6.46
C ASN A 215 -0.35 -33.58 5.22
N VAL A 216 0.65 -32.67 5.05
CA VAL A 216 0.67 -31.77 3.89
C VAL A 216 0.92 -32.53 2.58
N PRO A 217 0.45 -32.02 1.43
CA PRO A 217 0.58 -32.68 0.13
C PRO A 217 1.96 -32.43 -0.49
N LEU A 218 3.01 -32.78 0.24
CA LEU A 218 4.39 -32.81 -0.23
C LEU A 218 4.87 -34.26 -0.23
N SER A 219 5.86 -34.57 -1.05
CA SER A 219 6.58 -35.83 -1.01
C SER A 219 7.27 -36.04 0.35
N ASP A 220 7.65 -37.27 0.66
CA ASP A 220 8.42 -37.55 1.89
C ASP A 220 9.76 -36.79 1.91
N ALA A 221 10.39 -36.62 0.73
CA ALA A 221 11.58 -35.81 0.57
C ALA A 221 11.28 -34.33 0.88
N GLY A 222 10.23 -33.74 0.30
CA GLY A 222 9.84 -32.35 0.56
C GLY A 222 9.48 -32.09 2.02
N LYS A 223 8.85 -33.06 2.72
CA LYS A 223 8.59 -32.98 4.17
C LYS A 223 9.89 -33.02 4.98
N ALA A 224 10.83 -33.87 4.60
CA ALA A 224 12.15 -33.92 5.24
C ALA A 224 12.91 -32.61 5.03
N ASP A 225 12.92 -32.08 3.83
CA ASP A 225 13.54 -30.80 3.48
C ASP A 225 12.97 -29.66 4.32
N ILE A 226 11.65 -29.54 4.45
CA ILE A 226 10.99 -28.52 5.29
C ILE A 226 11.36 -28.68 6.76
N ALA A 227 11.39 -29.90 7.28
CA ALA A 227 11.73 -30.17 8.68
C ALA A 227 13.15 -29.69 8.99
N VAL A 228 14.10 -29.95 8.09
CA VAL A 228 15.50 -29.50 8.26
C VAL A 228 15.65 -28.01 8.04
N LEU A 229 14.95 -27.42 7.05
CA LEU A 229 15.03 -25.99 6.75
C LEU A 229 14.50 -25.12 7.91
N LEU A 230 13.47 -25.61 8.61
CA LEU A 230 12.86 -24.90 9.75
C LEU A 230 13.59 -25.19 11.09
N ASP A 231 14.67 -25.98 11.06
CA ASP A 231 15.56 -26.21 12.19
C ASP A 231 16.62 -25.07 12.24
N ASP A 232 16.43 -24.16 13.17
CA ASP A 232 17.31 -22.99 13.33
C ASP A 232 18.73 -23.35 13.83
N SER A 233 19.04 -24.63 14.10
CA SER A 233 20.38 -25.10 14.49
C SER A 233 21.28 -25.45 13.30
N VAL A 234 20.73 -25.51 12.07
CA VAL A 234 21.48 -25.93 10.88
C VAL A 234 22.23 -24.76 10.24
N ASN A 235 23.57 -24.88 10.22
CA ASN A 235 24.47 -23.93 9.56
C ASN A 235 24.85 -24.41 8.16
N TYR A 236 24.18 -23.88 7.13
CA TYR A 236 24.44 -24.24 5.73
C TYR A 236 25.71 -23.63 5.13
N LEU A 237 26.43 -22.77 5.88
CA LEU A 237 27.70 -22.13 5.48
C LEU A 237 28.83 -22.51 6.43
N SER A 238 28.78 -23.69 7.06
CA SER A 238 29.80 -24.15 8.01
C SER A 238 31.18 -24.33 7.39
N ASP A 239 31.26 -24.54 6.08
CA ASP A 239 32.48 -24.63 5.27
C ASP A 239 33.09 -23.27 4.87
N MET A 240 32.38 -22.15 5.18
CA MET A 240 32.80 -20.79 4.82
C MET A 240 33.24 -20.00 6.06
N PRO A 241 34.37 -19.25 6.00
CA PRO A 241 34.74 -18.34 7.06
C PRO A 241 33.62 -17.35 7.42
N ALA A 242 33.45 -17.03 8.71
CA ALA A 242 32.35 -16.18 9.17
C ALA A 242 32.40 -14.78 8.54
N GLU A 243 33.60 -14.24 8.31
CA GLU A 243 33.82 -12.93 7.68
C GLU A 243 33.38 -12.86 6.22
N ASP A 244 33.34 -13.98 5.50
CA ASP A 244 32.95 -14.03 4.08
C ASP A 244 31.43 -14.22 3.88
N ARG A 245 30.72 -14.75 4.89
CA ARG A 245 29.29 -15.08 4.81
C ARG A 245 28.41 -13.89 4.46
N PRO A 246 28.60 -12.68 5.05
CA PRO A 246 27.77 -11.51 4.72
C PRO A 246 27.83 -11.10 3.25
N ALA A 247 29.05 -11.13 2.66
CA ALA A 247 29.26 -10.80 1.25
C ALA A 247 28.64 -11.86 0.33
N TYR A 248 28.87 -13.14 0.62
CA TYR A 248 28.27 -14.26 -0.11
C TYR A 248 26.73 -14.18 -0.13
N LEU A 249 26.10 -13.96 1.04
CA LEU A 249 24.65 -13.87 1.16
C LEU A 249 24.06 -12.62 0.48
N LEU A 250 24.87 -11.55 0.36
CA LEU A 250 24.48 -10.36 -0.37
C LEU A 250 24.53 -10.58 -1.89
N ASP A 251 25.49 -11.34 -2.37
CA ASP A 251 25.70 -11.62 -3.80
C ASP A 251 24.89 -12.81 -4.34
N THR A 252 24.29 -13.61 -3.44
CA THR A 252 23.50 -14.79 -3.79
C THR A 252 22.02 -14.50 -3.55
N ASP A 253 21.15 -14.78 -4.51
CA ASP A 253 19.71 -14.71 -4.28
C ASP A 253 19.22 -15.85 -3.37
N TYR A 254 18.05 -15.64 -2.73
CA TYR A 254 17.56 -16.57 -1.73
C TYR A 254 17.15 -17.93 -2.33
N HIS A 255 16.63 -17.94 -3.55
CA HIS A 255 16.30 -19.20 -4.24
C HIS A 255 17.57 -20.03 -4.48
N THR A 256 18.64 -19.41 -5.02
CA THR A 256 19.92 -20.07 -5.27
C THR A 256 20.55 -20.56 -3.96
N TYR A 257 20.51 -19.75 -2.89
CA TYR A 257 20.96 -20.14 -1.56
C TYR A 257 20.23 -21.38 -1.04
N LEU A 258 18.89 -21.39 -1.11
CA LEU A 258 18.08 -22.54 -0.68
C LEU A 258 18.38 -23.80 -1.50
N LYS A 259 18.54 -23.66 -2.82
CA LYS A 259 18.76 -24.78 -3.71
C LYS A 259 20.18 -25.36 -3.60
N GLU A 260 21.20 -24.50 -3.63
CA GLU A 260 22.59 -24.94 -3.76
C GLU A 260 23.28 -25.15 -2.42
N ARG A 261 22.95 -24.35 -1.39
CA ARG A 261 23.58 -24.45 -0.06
C ARG A 261 22.73 -25.26 0.91
N ALA A 262 21.43 -24.99 0.97
CA ALA A 262 20.55 -25.74 1.85
C ALA A 262 20.01 -27.05 1.22
N GLY A 263 20.23 -27.29 -0.08
CA GLY A 263 19.87 -28.52 -0.77
C GLY A 263 18.36 -28.74 -0.95
N MET A 264 17.58 -27.67 -0.93
CA MET A 264 16.09 -27.75 -0.98
C MET A 264 15.58 -28.12 -2.36
N GLY A 265 14.62 -29.06 -2.40
CA GLY A 265 13.91 -29.47 -3.62
C GLY A 265 12.86 -28.45 -4.09
N ASP A 266 12.38 -28.61 -5.32
CA ASP A 266 11.44 -27.66 -5.98
C ASP A 266 10.11 -27.51 -5.21
N GLU A 267 9.63 -28.53 -4.49
CA GLU A 267 8.42 -28.44 -3.66
C GLU A 267 8.57 -27.39 -2.54
N VAL A 268 9.74 -27.34 -1.89
CA VAL A 268 10.06 -26.36 -0.85
C VAL A 268 10.25 -24.98 -1.44
N LEU A 269 10.94 -24.87 -2.57
CA LEU A 269 11.12 -23.60 -3.29
C LEU A 269 9.78 -23.00 -3.71
N ASN A 270 8.83 -23.82 -4.20
CA ASN A 270 7.47 -23.39 -4.52
C ASN A 270 6.70 -22.93 -3.27
N LEU A 271 6.82 -23.66 -2.16
CA LEU A 271 6.18 -23.30 -0.88
C LEU A 271 6.68 -21.93 -0.36
N LEU A 272 7.96 -21.63 -0.53
CA LEU A 272 8.56 -20.37 -0.09
C LEU A 272 8.44 -19.23 -1.12
N SER A 273 8.03 -19.52 -2.37
CA SER A 273 7.98 -18.54 -3.46
C SER A 273 7.15 -17.29 -3.16
N SER A 274 6.14 -17.41 -2.29
CA SER A 274 5.28 -16.28 -1.89
C SER A 274 5.83 -15.45 -0.73
N ARG A 275 6.87 -15.93 -0.06
CA ARG A 275 7.34 -15.34 1.21
C ARG A 275 7.82 -13.90 1.04
N SER A 276 8.47 -13.59 -0.08
CA SER A 276 8.98 -12.25 -0.39
C SER A 276 7.93 -11.28 -0.95
N ARG A 277 6.75 -11.78 -1.36
CA ARG A 277 5.75 -10.96 -2.07
C ARG A 277 5.17 -9.85 -1.21
N GLY A 278 4.88 -10.12 0.06
CA GLY A 278 4.20 -9.15 0.94
C GLY A 278 5.03 -7.91 1.25
N LEU A 279 6.33 -8.05 1.43
CA LEU A 279 7.25 -6.94 1.78
C LEU A 279 8.03 -6.46 0.55
N TRP A 280 8.68 -7.37 -0.17
CA TRP A 280 9.62 -7.01 -1.24
C TRP A 280 8.98 -6.93 -2.63
N ALA A 281 7.80 -7.54 -2.81
CA ALA A 281 7.04 -7.58 -4.07
C ALA A 281 7.83 -8.16 -5.27
N ILE A 282 8.75 -9.05 -5.00
CA ILE A 282 9.55 -9.81 -5.98
C ILE A 282 9.58 -11.29 -5.60
N GLY A 283 10.00 -12.14 -6.52
CA GLY A 283 10.28 -13.55 -6.25
C GLY A 283 11.53 -13.73 -5.37
N ILE A 284 11.64 -14.89 -4.75
CA ILE A 284 12.83 -15.27 -3.95
C ILE A 284 14.09 -15.39 -4.82
N ASP A 285 13.93 -15.51 -6.14
CA ASP A 285 14.96 -15.57 -7.18
C ASP A 285 15.58 -14.21 -7.54
N ALA A 286 15.01 -13.12 -7.04
CA ALA A 286 15.55 -11.77 -7.21
C ALA A 286 15.79 -11.06 -5.86
N LEU A 287 15.66 -11.78 -4.75
CA LEU A 287 15.89 -11.26 -3.40
C LEU A 287 17.24 -11.76 -2.86
N PRO A 288 18.21 -10.89 -2.53
CA PRO A 288 19.45 -11.32 -1.89
C PRO A 288 19.19 -12.11 -0.60
N ALA A 289 19.93 -13.22 -0.42
CA ALA A 289 19.78 -14.08 0.75
C ALA A 289 20.05 -13.34 2.07
N LYS A 290 20.95 -12.35 2.09
CA LYS A 290 21.16 -11.48 3.26
C LYS A 290 19.92 -10.68 3.64
N ILE A 291 19.16 -10.20 2.64
CA ILE A 291 17.89 -9.49 2.87
C ILE A 291 16.82 -10.48 3.36
N ALA A 292 16.78 -11.69 2.82
CA ALA A 292 15.90 -12.75 3.31
C ALA A 292 16.18 -13.09 4.79
N TRP A 293 17.47 -13.20 5.17
CA TRP A 293 17.89 -13.35 6.56
C TRP A 293 17.41 -12.18 7.43
N SER A 294 17.66 -10.93 7.03
CA SER A 294 17.22 -9.74 7.76
C SER A 294 15.70 -9.68 7.91
N SER A 295 14.95 -10.26 6.97
CA SER A 295 13.48 -10.37 6.99
C SER A 295 12.96 -11.56 7.82
N GLY A 296 13.83 -12.32 8.49
CA GLY A 296 13.44 -13.47 9.32
C GLY A 296 12.97 -14.69 8.53
N TYR A 297 13.43 -14.87 7.29
CA TYR A 297 13.10 -16.05 6.48
C TYR A 297 13.92 -17.26 6.96
N PRO A 298 13.46 -18.52 6.74
CA PRO A 298 14.14 -19.71 7.25
C PRO A 298 15.45 -20.04 6.50
N GLY A 299 16.26 -20.92 7.10
CA GLY A 299 17.49 -21.45 6.50
C GLY A 299 18.76 -20.69 6.88
N PHE A 300 18.72 -19.85 7.91
CA PHE A 300 19.85 -19.05 8.35
C PHE A 300 20.23 -19.31 9.83
N GLY A 301 19.96 -20.52 10.29
CA GLY A 301 20.34 -20.92 11.65
C GLY A 301 21.85 -20.93 11.86
N ASP A 302 22.30 -20.56 13.06
CA ASP A 302 23.69 -20.64 13.55
C ASP A 302 24.76 -20.07 12.60
N LEU A 303 24.43 -18.98 11.84
CA LEU A 303 25.35 -18.39 10.87
C LEU A 303 26.27 -17.30 11.46
N ASP A 304 26.09 -16.91 12.73
CA ASP A 304 26.83 -15.81 13.38
C ASP A 304 26.85 -14.50 12.56
N LEU A 305 25.66 -14.11 12.08
CA LEU A 305 25.47 -12.88 11.29
C LEU A 305 25.03 -11.68 12.16
N GLY A 306 25.03 -11.81 13.47
CA GLY A 306 24.46 -10.85 14.41
C GLY A 306 22.93 -11.00 14.54
N VAL A 307 22.28 -10.00 15.10
CA VAL A 307 20.83 -9.98 15.28
C VAL A 307 20.19 -9.41 14.03
N SER A 308 19.23 -10.12 13.43
CA SER A 308 18.45 -9.57 12.33
C SER A 308 17.52 -8.50 12.85
N SER A 309 17.34 -7.41 12.12
CA SER A 309 16.42 -6.33 12.48
C SER A 309 14.98 -6.80 12.69
N TYR A 310 14.61 -7.94 12.13
CA TYR A 310 13.28 -8.55 12.27
C TYR A 310 13.13 -9.41 13.53
N ARG A 311 14.23 -9.88 14.11
CA ARG A 311 14.28 -10.80 15.28
C ARG A 311 14.61 -10.11 16.60
N GLU A 312 14.70 -8.78 16.65
CA GLU A 312 14.95 -8.07 17.90
C GLU A 312 13.82 -8.36 18.88
N GLU A 313 14.16 -8.95 20.04
CA GLU A 313 13.20 -9.35 21.09
C GLU A 313 12.48 -8.15 21.73
N GLU A 314 12.97 -6.94 21.52
CA GLU A 314 12.43 -5.69 22.08
C GLU A 314 11.44 -4.94 21.15
N ARG A 315 10.98 -5.56 20.07
CA ARG A 315 10.00 -4.91 19.21
C ARG A 315 8.68 -4.69 19.92
N GLU A 316 8.17 -3.47 19.78
CA GLU A 316 6.80 -3.17 20.20
C GLU A 316 5.81 -4.10 19.48
N PRO A 317 4.71 -4.49 20.15
CA PRO A 317 3.73 -5.38 19.55
C PRO A 317 3.07 -4.74 18.32
N TYR A 318 2.70 -5.55 17.33
CA TYR A 318 2.01 -5.07 16.12
C TYR A 318 0.52 -4.82 16.40
N ILE A 319 0.23 -3.74 17.13
CA ILE A 319 -1.12 -3.36 17.58
C ILE A 319 -1.48 -1.91 17.26
N PHE A 320 -0.50 -1.10 16.87
CA PHE A 320 -0.68 0.35 16.71
C PHE A 320 -1.31 0.67 15.37
N HIS A 321 -2.61 0.46 15.25
CA HIS A 321 -3.36 0.89 14.07
C HIS A 321 -4.84 1.14 14.39
N PHE A 322 -5.40 2.08 13.67
CA PHE A 322 -6.83 2.34 13.66
C PHE A 322 -7.59 1.24 12.92
N PRO A 323 -8.92 1.13 13.08
CA PRO A 323 -9.74 0.20 12.29
C PRO A 323 -9.60 0.36 10.77
N ASP A 324 -9.26 1.56 10.31
CA ASP A 324 -9.01 1.91 8.91
C ASP A 324 -7.51 2.05 8.57
N GLY A 325 -6.64 1.56 9.46
CA GLY A 325 -5.21 1.77 9.33
C GLY A 325 -4.82 3.25 9.42
N ASN A 326 -3.80 3.67 8.68
CA ASN A 326 -3.30 5.04 8.71
C ASN A 326 -4.22 6.05 7.98
N ALA A 327 -5.37 5.62 7.45
CA ALA A 327 -6.36 6.54 6.90
C ALA A 327 -6.85 7.54 7.97
N SER A 328 -6.98 7.13 9.23
CA SER A 328 -7.33 8.03 10.34
C SER A 328 -6.27 9.11 10.56
N ILE A 329 -4.97 8.85 10.33
CA ILE A 329 -3.92 9.90 10.37
C ILE A 329 -4.17 10.96 9.29
N ALA A 330 -4.43 10.53 8.05
CA ALA A 330 -4.73 11.45 6.96
C ALA A 330 -6.00 12.27 7.25
N ARG A 331 -7.04 11.62 7.80
CA ARG A 331 -8.31 12.26 8.18
C ARG A 331 -8.12 13.28 9.32
N LEU A 332 -7.30 12.96 10.32
CA LEU A 332 -6.95 13.88 11.40
C LEU A 332 -6.18 15.10 10.87
N LEU A 333 -5.22 14.91 9.95
CA LEU A 333 -4.51 16.00 9.28
C LEU A 333 -5.48 16.93 8.52
N VAL A 334 -6.36 16.35 7.72
CA VAL A 334 -7.34 17.12 6.94
C VAL A 334 -8.28 17.88 7.86
N ARG A 335 -8.86 17.23 8.88
CA ARG A 335 -9.74 17.90 9.85
C ARG A 335 -9.03 19.00 10.65
N LYS A 336 -7.75 18.80 10.98
CA LYS A 336 -6.95 19.81 11.69
C LYS A 336 -6.72 21.07 10.87
N MET A 337 -6.56 20.93 9.55
CA MET A 337 -6.37 22.05 8.62
C MET A 337 -7.69 22.67 8.13
N ILE A 338 -8.73 21.84 8.00
CA ILE A 338 -10.06 22.23 7.48
C ILE A 338 -11.13 21.69 8.46
N PRO A 339 -11.37 22.36 9.59
CA PRO A 339 -12.27 21.84 10.64
C PRO A 339 -13.71 21.62 10.17
N ASP A 340 -14.17 22.35 9.16
CA ASP A 340 -15.54 22.26 8.64
C ASP A 340 -15.82 20.97 7.86
N VAL A 341 -14.82 20.12 7.61
CA VAL A 341 -15.04 18.85 6.88
C VAL A 341 -15.77 17.81 7.72
N ALA A 342 -15.57 17.82 9.05
CA ALA A 342 -16.21 16.87 9.96
C ALA A 342 -16.16 17.38 11.40
N PRO A 343 -17.19 17.10 12.22
CA PRO A 343 -17.18 17.42 13.64
C PRO A 343 -16.16 16.55 14.40
N GLY A 344 -15.87 16.96 15.65
CA GLY A 344 -14.96 16.25 16.56
C GLY A 344 -13.52 16.75 16.48
N ASP A 345 -12.66 16.22 17.37
CA ASP A 345 -11.26 16.66 17.50
C ASP A 345 -10.30 15.59 18.02
N SER A 346 -10.79 14.36 18.25
CA SER A 346 -10.05 13.26 18.89
C SER A 346 -9.72 12.11 17.93
N MET A 347 -8.81 11.24 18.36
CA MET A 347 -8.51 9.99 17.67
C MET A 347 -9.66 8.97 17.76
N GLU A 348 -10.55 9.12 18.74
CA GLU A 348 -11.69 8.23 18.93
C GLU A 348 -12.81 8.55 17.91
N ASP A 349 -13.22 9.81 17.83
CA ASP A 349 -14.33 10.20 16.97
C ASP A 349 -14.00 10.17 15.47
N ILE A 350 -12.72 10.33 15.09
CA ILE A 350 -12.30 10.32 13.68
C ILE A 350 -12.66 9.03 12.96
N VAL A 351 -12.70 7.92 13.69
CA VAL A 351 -12.95 6.58 13.12
C VAL A 351 -14.34 6.52 12.46
N THR A 352 -15.36 7.09 13.10
CA THR A 352 -16.74 7.08 12.59
C THR A 352 -17.19 8.41 11.98
N ALA A 353 -16.35 9.47 12.08
CA ALA A 353 -16.66 10.78 11.52
C ALA A 353 -16.95 10.72 10.02
N LYS A 354 -18.05 11.35 9.58
CA LYS A 354 -18.40 11.49 8.17
C LYS A 354 -17.93 12.83 7.65
N PHE A 355 -17.06 12.81 6.65
CA PHE A 355 -16.53 14.02 6.03
C PHE A 355 -17.49 14.56 4.97
N ASP A 356 -17.71 15.86 4.99
CA ASP A 356 -18.33 16.59 3.88
C ASP A 356 -17.23 17.03 2.91
N TYR A 357 -17.06 16.29 1.82
CA TYR A 357 -16.02 16.52 0.82
C TYR A 357 -16.15 17.86 0.10
N ARG A 358 -17.35 18.51 0.13
CA ARG A 358 -17.54 19.83 -0.45
C ARG A 358 -16.71 20.91 0.25
N ASN A 359 -16.42 20.69 1.54
CA ASN A 359 -15.65 21.63 2.33
C ASN A 359 -14.13 21.53 2.09
N LEU A 360 -13.66 20.52 1.35
CA LEU A 360 -12.24 20.33 1.06
C LEU A 360 -11.66 21.45 0.16
N ASP A 361 -12.43 21.95 -0.83
CA ASP A 361 -11.98 22.98 -1.78
C ASP A 361 -12.86 24.24 -1.68
N ASN A 362 -13.17 24.68 -0.44
CA ASN A 362 -13.92 25.91 -0.21
C ASN A 362 -13.03 27.13 -0.50
N HIS A 363 -13.56 28.07 -1.30
CA HIS A 363 -12.84 29.28 -1.73
C HIS A 363 -12.37 30.16 -0.53
N ASP A 364 -13.14 30.17 0.56
CA ASP A 364 -12.85 30.99 1.73
C ASP A 364 -11.88 30.33 2.72
N SER A 365 -11.51 29.03 2.48
CA SER A 365 -10.54 28.33 3.30
C SER A 365 -9.11 28.69 2.93
N SER A 366 -8.26 28.89 3.95
CA SER A 366 -6.81 29.07 3.76
C SER A 366 -6.14 27.82 3.22
N VAL A 367 -6.59 26.64 3.63
CA VAL A 367 -6.13 25.34 3.08
C VAL A 367 -7.24 24.74 2.24
N ARG A 368 -6.90 24.34 1.03
CA ARG A 368 -7.81 23.73 0.07
C ARG A 368 -7.22 22.42 -0.46
N ILE A 369 -8.07 21.39 -0.60
CA ILE A 369 -7.70 20.09 -1.16
C ILE A 369 -8.58 19.84 -2.37
N ARG A 370 -7.97 19.81 -3.55
CA ARG A 370 -8.64 19.65 -4.84
C ARG A 370 -8.36 18.27 -5.39
N LEU A 371 -9.36 17.40 -5.31
CA LEU A 371 -9.31 15.99 -5.77
C LEU A 371 -9.58 15.89 -7.27
N GLY A 372 -9.26 14.72 -7.86
CA GLY A 372 -9.41 14.47 -9.29
C GLY A 372 -8.60 15.44 -10.15
N SER A 373 -7.47 15.93 -9.63
CA SER A 373 -6.68 17.02 -10.19
C SER A 373 -5.25 16.57 -10.43
N THR A 374 -4.97 16.08 -11.63
CA THR A 374 -3.65 15.57 -11.99
C THR A 374 -2.73 16.70 -12.41
N VAL A 375 -1.67 16.94 -11.63
CA VAL A 375 -0.62 17.89 -12.03
C VAL A 375 0.15 17.33 -13.22
N VAL A 376 0.29 18.16 -14.25
CA VAL A 376 0.93 17.81 -15.52
C VAL A 376 2.19 18.64 -15.79
N ARG A 377 2.38 19.74 -15.06
CA ARG A 377 3.56 20.59 -15.15
C ARG A 377 3.71 21.48 -13.93
N ALA A 378 4.95 21.66 -13.48
CA ALA A 378 5.35 22.72 -12.56
C ALA A 378 6.63 23.38 -13.11
N ARG A 379 6.61 24.71 -13.27
CA ARG A 379 7.71 25.47 -13.87
C ARG A 379 7.80 26.85 -13.25
N HIS A 380 9.03 27.29 -13.00
CA HIS A 380 9.28 28.66 -12.56
C HIS A 380 8.84 29.66 -13.64
N VAL A 381 8.17 30.72 -13.23
CA VAL A 381 7.73 31.78 -14.14
C VAL A 381 8.98 32.53 -14.64
N ASP A 382 9.03 32.75 -15.94
CA ASP A 382 10.15 33.43 -16.64
C ASP A 382 11.53 32.79 -16.36
N ASP A 383 11.56 31.48 -16.09
CA ASP A 383 12.75 30.69 -15.74
C ASP A 383 13.54 31.25 -14.52
N ASN A 384 12.87 32.06 -13.69
CA ASN A 384 13.45 32.62 -12.47
C ASN A 384 13.29 31.66 -11.28
N LEU A 385 14.35 30.95 -10.92
CA LEU A 385 14.34 29.98 -9.82
C LEU A 385 14.00 30.57 -8.43
N ASN A 386 14.10 31.88 -8.28
CA ASN A 386 13.69 32.59 -7.05
C ASN A 386 12.29 33.20 -7.17
N GLY A 387 11.65 33.08 -8.33
CA GLY A 387 10.31 33.58 -8.61
C GLY A 387 9.21 32.54 -8.34
N PRO A 388 7.96 32.93 -8.58
CA PRO A 388 6.84 32.02 -8.41
C PRO A 388 6.87 30.86 -9.38
N VAL A 389 6.19 29.78 -9.02
CA VAL A 389 6.05 28.57 -9.84
C VAL A 389 4.64 28.51 -10.42
N ARG A 390 4.53 28.30 -11.73
CA ARG A 390 3.26 27.99 -12.40
C ARG A 390 3.04 26.48 -12.31
N VAL A 391 1.89 26.08 -11.78
CA VAL A 391 1.46 24.69 -11.68
C VAL A 391 0.27 24.48 -12.60
N THR A 392 0.46 23.63 -13.63
CA THR A 392 -0.62 23.20 -14.54
C THR A 392 -1.16 21.86 -14.08
N TYR A 393 -2.48 21.77 -13.93
CA TYR A 393 -3.16 20.53 -13.61
C TYR A 393 -4.37 20.29 -14.52
N VAL A 394 -4.77 19.03 -14.69
CA VAL A 394 -5.97 18.64 -15.43
C VAL A 394 -7.02 18.15 -14.46
N ARG A 395 -8.21 18.76 -14.54
CA ARG A 395 -9.42 18.34 -13.81
C ARG A 395 -10.60 18.37 -14.77
N ASP A 396 -11.43 17.34 -14.78
CA ASP A 396 -12.59 17.22 -15.69
C ASP A 396 -12.23 17.40 -17.17
N GLY A 397 -11.07 16.87 -17.59
CA GLY A 397 -10.55 16.99 -18.94
C GLY A 397 -10.05 18.38 -19.34
N LYS A 398 -10.04 19.37 -18.45
CA LYS A 398 -9.58 20.74 -18.69
C LYS A 398 -8.27 21.02 -17.97
N ALA A 399 -7.29 21.53 -18.70
CA ALA A 399 -6.03 21.99 -18.12
C ALA A 399 -6.18 23.41 -17.55
N ARG A 400 -5.73 23.63 -16.31
CA ARG A 400 -5.79 24.90 -15.59
C ARG A 400 -4.43 25.24 -15.02
N ASP A 401 -4.13 26.54 -14.94
CA ASP A 401 -2.91 27.07 -14.33
C ASP A 401 -3.24 27.82 -13.06
N VAL A 402 -2.47 27.52 -12.01
CA VAL A 402 -2.37 28.32 -10.79
C VAL A 402 -0.93 28.76 -10.57
N THR A 403 -0.72 29.77 -9.74
CA THR A 403 0.62 30.25 -9.39
C THR A 403 0.87 30.02 -7.90
N ALA A 404 2.08 29.63 -7.55
CA ALA A 404 2.50 29.43 -6.16
C ALA A 404 3.87 30.05 -5.89
N ASP A 405 4.07 30.62 -4.69
CA ASP A 405 5.39 31.07 -4.27
C ASP A 405 6.33 29.88 -4.02
N ARG A 406 5.77 28.78 -3.54
CA ARG A 406 6.48 27.55 -3.19
C ARG A 406 5.70 26.32 -3.67
N VAL A 407 6.42 25.24 -4.01
CA VAL A 407 5.82 23.97 -4.41
C VAL A 407 6.50 22.81 -3.67
N VAL A 408 5.71 21.89 -3.13
CA VAL A 408 6.19 20.60 -2.61
C VAL A 408 5.68 19.49 -3.52
N MET A 409 6.61 18.72 -4.11
CA MET A 409 6.32 17.51 -4.88
C MET A 409 6.24 16.33 -3.90
N ALA A 410 5.04 16.00 -3.44
CA ALA A 410 4.73 14.87 -2.56
C ALA A 410 4.12 13.70 -3.35
N CYS A 411 4.51 13.56 -4.61
CA CYS A 411 4.09 12.52 -5.55
C CYS A 411 5.23 11.54 -5.85
N TYR A 412 4.97 10.53 -6.69
CA TYR A 412 5.99 9.56 -7.10
C TYR A 412 7.15 10.25 -7.81
N HIS A 413 8.37 10.07 -7.33
CA HIS A 413 9.55 10.75 -7.85
C HIS A 413 9.80 10.46 -9.34
N ALA A 414 9.51 9.25 -9.80
CA ALA A 414 9.73 8.87 -11.20
C ALA A 414 8.95 9.71 -12.23
N ILE A 415 7.85 10.39 -11.83
CA ILE A 415 7.10 11.28 -12.75
C ILE A 415 7.62 12.72 -12.72
N VAL A 416 8.28 13.16 -11.64
CA VAL A 416 8.73 14.55 -11.43
C VAL A 416 9.59 15.07 -12.59
N PRO A 417 10.51 14.31 -13.21
CA PRO A 417 11.27 14.75 -14.39
C PRO A 417 10.40 15.17 -15.58
N ARG A 418 9.18 14.66 -15.68
CA ARG A 418 8.20 15.04 -16.71
C ARG A 418 7.42 16.29 -16.32
N LEU A 419 7.16 16.45 -15.01
CA LEU A 419 6.46 17.62 -14.47
C LEU A 419 7.36 18.87 -14.44
N CYS A 420 8.66 18.68 -14.15
CA CYS A 420 9.66 19.74 -14.00
C CYS A 420 10.82 19.55 -14.99
N PRO A 421 10.61 19.75 -16.30
CA PRO A 421 11.63 19.46 -17.33
C PRO A 421 12.85 20.40 -17.28
N GLU A 422 12.75 21.53 -16.58
CA GLU A 422 13.82 22.51 -16.37
C GLU A 422 14.84 22.11 -15.30
N MET A 423 14.55 21.08 -14.50
CA MET A 423 15.48 20.55 -13.51
C MET A 423 16.80 20.08 -14.15
N PRO A 424 17.94 20.14 -13.40
CA PRO A 424 19.22 19.62 -13.86
C PRO A 424 19.12 18.17 -14.34
N LYS A 425 19.79 17.83 -15.43
CA LYS A 425 19.74 16.50 -16.04
C LYS A 425 20.14 15.39 -15.06
N GLU A 426 21.14 15.64 -14.22
CA GLU A 426 21.60 14.69 -13.21
C GLU A 426 20.52 14.40 -12.16
N GLN A 427 19.87 15.45 -11.60
CA GLN A 427 18.79 15.28 -10.63
C GLN A 427 17.60 14.53 -11.25
N ARG A 428 17.23 14.85 -12.51
CA ARG A 428 16.17 14.14 -13.23
C ARG A 428 16.50 12.66 -13.42
N ALA A 429 17.77 12.31 -13.65
CA ALA A 429 18.19 10.92 -13.76
C ALA A 429 18.01 10.17 -12.42
N HIS A 430 18.40 10.79 -11.29
CA HIS A 430 18.19 10.21 -9.96
C HIS A 430 16.69 10.02 -9.65
N LEU A 431 15.84 11.02 -9.91
CA LEU A 431 14.39 10.92 -9.74
C LEU A 431 13.78 9.79 -10.59
N SER A 432 14.24 9.63 -11.85
CA SER A 432 13.75 8.59 -12.75
C SER A 432 14.10 7.17 -12.30
N ASN A 433 15.12 7.01 -11.47
CA ASN A 433 15.56 5.72 -10.94
C ASN A 433 14.83 5.30 -9.66
N SER A 434 13.92 6.14 -9.12
CA SER A 434 13.13 5.78 -7.96
C SER A 434 12.23 4.59 -8.28
N LEU A 435 12.44 3.47 -7.56
CA LEU A 435 11.68 2.25 -7.72
C LEU A 435 10.56 2.18 -6.69
N ARG A 436 9.39 1.75 -7.14
CA ARG A 436 8.26 1.41 -6.27
C ARG A 436 7.71 0.04 -6.62
N SER A 437 7.39 -0.73 -5.61
CA SER A 437 6.82 -2.06 -5.76
C SER A 437 5.29 -2.01 -5.93
N PRO A 438 4.71 -2.92 -6.71
CA PRO A 438 3.26 -3.01 -6.85
C PRO A 438 2.63 -3.81 -5.70
N HIS A 439 1.47 -3.37 -5.22
CA HIS A 439 0.68 -4.08 -4.22
C HIS A 439 -0.81 -4.02 -4.52
N VAL A 440 -1.55 -5.04 -4.09
CA VAL A 440 -3.01 -5.04 -4.06
C VAL A 440 -3.46 -5.47 -2.67
N TYR A 441 -4.26 -4.61 -2.04
CA TYR A 441 -4.96 -4.89 -0.78
C TYR A 441 -6.45 -5.00 -1.08
N THR A 442 -7.01 -6.17 -0.87
CA THR A 442 -8.42 -6.43 -1.14
C THR A 442 -9.18 -6.59 0.17
N ASN A 443 -10.27 -5.85 0.31
CA ASN A 443 -11.22 -6.00 1.40
C ASN A 443 -12.44 -6.75 0.90
N VAL A 444 -12.78 -7.87 1.54
CA VAL A 444 -13.98 -8.65 1.26
C VAL A 444 -14.88 -8.65 2.48
N LEU A 445 -16.04 -7.98 2.37
CA LEU A 445 -17.06 -8.09 3.40
C LEU A 445 -17.78 -9.44 3.27
N ILE A 446 -17.76 -10.22 4.34
CA ILE A 446 -18.53 -11.46 4.46
C ILE A 446 -19.62 -11.32 5.53
N ARG A 447 -20.74 -12.04 5.35
CA ARG A 447 -21.90 -11.95 6.24
C ARG A 447 -21.67 -12.55 7.62
N ASN A 448 -20.78 -13.49 7.72
CA ASN A 448 -20.32 -14.11 8.96
C ASN A 448 -18.98 -14.82 8.71
N TRP A 449 -18.24 -15.11 9.76
CA TRP A 449 -16.95 -15.80 9.68
C TRP A 449 -16.96 -17.17 10.39
N THR A 450 -18.14 -17.80 10.46
CA THR A 450 -18.33 -19.14 11.07
C THR A 450 -17.48 -20.21 10.40
N SER A 451 -17.16 -20.08 9.11
CA SER A 451 -16.27 -20.99 8.37
C SER A 451 -14.84 -20.97 8.93
N PHE A 452 -14.31 -19.77 9.25
CA PHE A 452 -13.01 -19.64 9.89
C PHE A 452 -12.99 -20.29 11.27
N ALA A 453 -14.02 -20.06 12.09
CA ALA A 453 -14.15 -20.64 13.42
C ALA A 453 -14.25 -22.18 13.36
N LYS A 454 -15.03 -22.72 12.43
CA LYS A 454 -15.14 -24.19 12.23
C LYS A 454 -13.84 -24.84 11.78
N LEU A 455 -13.04 -24.15 10.96
CA LEU A 455 -11.75 -24.61 10.49
C LEU A 455 -10.61 -24.35 11.48
N GLY A 456 -10.85 -23.54 12.52
CA GLY A 456 -9.83 -23.18 13.51
C GLY A 456 -8.74 -22.26 12.97
N ILE A 457 -9.08 -21.36 12.03
CA ILE A 457 -8.11 -20.52 11.34
C ILE A 457 -8.45 -19.03 11.42
N SER A 458 -7.42 -18.15 11.46
CA SER A 458 -7.57 -16.70 11.37
C SER A 458 -6.78 -16.08 10.22
N ASN A 459 -5.69 -16.74 9.80
CA ASN A 459 -4.79 -16.28 8.75
C ASN A 459 -4.35 -17.48 7.91
N VAL A 460 -4.34 -17.33 6.59
CA VAL A 460 -4.00 -18.38 5.63
C VAL A 460 -2.92 -17.88 4.67
N SER A 461 -1.76 -18.49 4.71
CA SER A 461 -0.75 -18.35 3.66
C SER A 461 -1.13 -19.21 2.46
N CYS A 462 -1.09 -18.65 1.26
CA CYS A 462 -1.54 -19.33 0.02
C CYS A 462 -0.45 -19.24 -1.06
N PRO A 463 0.67 -19.96 -0.95
CA PRO A 463 1.87 -19.76 -1.77
C PRO A 463 1.63 -19.90 -3.28
N GLY A 464 0.80 -20.83 -3.74
CA GLY A 464 0.51 -21.06 -5.16
C GLY A 464 -0.72 -20.30 -5.69
N CYS A 465 -1.49 -19.64 -4.82
CA CYS A 465 -2.76 -19.04 -5.20
C CYS A 465 -2.64 -17.65 -5.85
N TYR A 466 -3.77 -17.19 -6.40
CA TYR A 466 -3.88 -15.85 -6.98
C TYR A 466 -3.61 -14.75 -5.94
N HIS A 467 -4.21 -14.84 -4.74
CA HIS A 467 -3.84 -14.04 -3.57
C HIS A 467 -2.96 -14.89 -2.66
N HIS A 468 -1.80 -14.38 -2.27
CA HIS A 468 -0.84 -15.13 -1.46
C HIS A 468 -1.15 -15.12 0.04
N GLY A 469 -2.13 -14.33 0.48
CA GLY A 469 -2.59 -14.26 1.85
C GLY A 469 -4.08 -13.98 1.94
N VAL A 470 -4.74 -14.61 2.93
CA VAL A 470 -6.14 -14.37 3.33
C VAL A 470 -6.17 -14.29 4.84
N SER A 471 -6.75 -13.24 5.41
CA SER A 471 -6.87 -13.08 6.86
C SER A 471 -8.19 -12.46 7.27
N LEU A 472 -8.63 -12.81 8.48
CA LEU A 472 -9.60 -12.00 9.22
C LEU A 472 -8.96 -10.64 9.52
N ASP A 473 -9.79 -9.61 9.65
CA ASP A 473 -9.33 -8.26 10.00
C ASP A 473 -8.77 -8.20 11.43
N PHE A 474 -8.01 -7.14 11.71
CA PHE A 474 -7.40 -6.92 13.01
C PHE A 474 -8.45 -6.42 14.02
N PRO A 475 -8.50 -7.02 15.23
CA PRO A 475 -9.58 -6.77 16.19
C PRO A 475 -9.37 -5.47 16.97
N VAL A 476 -9.60 -4.33 16.31
CA VAL A 476 -9.49 -2.98 16.90
C VAL A 476 -10.86 -2.36 17.07
N SER A 477 -11.19 -2.00 18.32
CA SER A 477 -12.38 -1.20 18.67
C SER A 477 -11.94 0.15 19.20
N LEU A 478 -12.40 1.25 18.56
CA LEU A 478 -11.98 2.60 18.94
C LEU A 478 -13.13 3.59 18.71
N GLY A 479 -13.38 4.45 19.69
CA GLY A 479 -14.52 5.35 19.70
C GLY A 479 -15.85 4.60 19.57
N ASP A 480 -16.71 5.05 18.68
CA ASP A 480 -18.00 4.41 18.41
C ASP A 480 -17.89 3.20 17.47
N TYR A 481 -16.70 2.84 17.01
CA TYR A 481 -16.49 1.63 16.20
C TYR A 481 -16.24 0.41 17.08
N SER A 482 -17.13 -0.57 16.97
CA SER A 482 -17.01 -1.85 17.67
C SER A 482 -16.68 -2.97 16.69
N PHE A 483 -15.53 -3.60 16.88
CA PHE A 483 -15.09 -4.74 16.08
C PHE A 483 -15.98 -5.97 16.32
N PRO A 484 -16.31 -6.77 15.28
CA PRO A 484 -17.09 -8.01 15.46
C PRO A 484 -16.28 -9.05 16.26
N LYS A 485 -16.91 -9.63 17.29
CA LYS A 485 -16.26 -10.61 18.20
C LYS A 485 -16.83 -12.02 18.08
N ALA A 486 -18.05 -12.16 17.55
CA ALA A 486 -18.71 -13.46 17.41
C ALA A 486 -18.67 -13.96 15.95
N PRO A 487 -18.44 -15.27 15.71
CA PRO A 487 -18.34 -15.84 14.38
C PRO A 487 -19.57 -15.66 13.47
N ASP A 488 -20.75 -15.44 14.04
CA ASP A 488 -22.01 -15.18 13.32
C ASP A 488 -22.20 -13.71 12.92
N GLU A 489 -21.29 -12.81 13.33
CA GLU A 489 -21.29 -11.41 12.93
C GLU A 489 -20.59 -11.21 11.56
N PRO A 490 -20.89 -10.12 10.84
CA PRO A 490 -20.15 -9.75 9.63
C PRO A 490 -18.67 -9.49 9.89
N MET A 491 -17.82 -9.75 8.90
CA MET A 491 -16.37 -9.56 8.99
C MET A 491 -15.80 -9.02 7.68
N VAL A 492 -14.78 -8.16 7.78
CA VAL A 492 -13.92 -7.80 6.64
C VAL A 492 -12.76 -8.79 6.59
N LEU A 493 -12.52 -9.36 5.41
CA LEU A 493 -11.33 -10.16 5.13
C LEU A 493 -10.33 -9.29 4.37
N HIS A 494 -9.04 -9.49 4.66
CA HIS A 494 -7.94 -8.94 3.87
C HIS A 494 -7.30 -10.00 3.00
N LEU A 495 -7.21 -9.72 1.69
CA LEU A 495 -6.48 -10.55 0.75
C LEU A 495 -5.37 -9.71 0.11
N THR A 496 -4.18 -10.27 0.06
CA THR A 496 -3.00 -9.61 -0.51
C THR A 496 -2.57 -10.29 -1.82
N ARG A 497 -2.23 -9.48 -2.81
CA ARG A 497 -1.70 -9.95 -4.09
C ARG A 497 -0.54 -9.09 -4.54
N VAL A 498 0.54 -9.74 -4.94
CA VAL A 498 1.63 -9.17 -5.72
C VAL A 498 1.95 -10.15 -6.83
N PRO A 499 1.74 -9.81 -8.10
CA PRO A 499 2.22 -10.62 -9.22
C PRO A 499 3.75 -10.66 -9.20
N ILE A 500 4.33 -11.83 -9.43
CA ILE A 500 5.78 -11.99 -9.62
C ILE A 500 6.05 -12.68 -10.96
N PHE A 501 7.24 -12.46 -11.49
CA PHE A 501 7.70 -13.01 -12.77
C PHE A 501 9.07 -13.65 -12.58
N PRO A 502 9.12 -14.89 -12.05
CA PRO A 502 10.38 -15.59 -11.78
C PRO A 502 11.30 -15.66 -13.00
N GLY A 503 12.60 -15.56 -12.77
CA GLY A 503 13.63 -15.50 -13.81
C GLY A 503 13.88 -14.11 -14.40
N ALA A 504 13.13 -13.09 -13.96
CA ALA A 504 13.38 -11.70 -14.32
C ALA A 504 14.09 -10.97 -13.17
N SER A 505 14.91 -9.96 -13.49
CA SER A 505 15.51 -9.08 -12.47
C SER A 505 14.44 -8.36 -11.65
N ALA A 506 14.76 -7.94 -10.41
CA ALA A 506 13.83 -7.26 -9.51
C ALA A 506 13.12 -6.08 -10.19
N LYS A 507 13.87 -5.21 -10.86
CA LYS A 507 13.34 -4.08 -11.62
C LYS A 507 12.35 -4.50 -12.73
N ASN A 508 12.67 -5.58 -13.44
CA ASN A 508 11.80 -6.13 -14.49
C ASN A 508 10.56 -6.81 -13.91
N GLN A 509 10.68 -7.49 -12.77
CA GLN A 509 9.53 -8.04 -12.04
C GLN A 509 8.59 -6.90 -11.63
N PHE A 510 9.07 -5.81 -11.02
CA PHE A 510 8.22 -4.64 -10.71
C PHE A 510 7.53 -4.07 -11.94
N ALA A 511 8.24 -3.91 -13.05
CA ALA A 511 7.68 -3.35 -14.28
C ALA A 511 6.59 -4.26 -14.90
N ALA A 512 6.82 -5.57 -14.90
CA ALA A 512 5.85 -6.55 -15.38
C ALA A 512 4.61 -6.61 -14.49
N SER A 513 4.81 -6.62 -13.17
CA SER A 513 3.73 -6.64 -12.17
C SER A 513 2.83 -5.40 -12.27
N LYS A 514 3.42 -4.21 -12.43
CA LYS A 514 2.65 -2.97 -12.65
C LYS A 514 1.78 -3.04 -13.90
N ARG A 515 2.33 -3.56 -15.01
CA ARG A 515 1.58 -3.73 -16.26
C ARG A 515 0.43 -4.72 -16.11
N GLU A 516 0.69 -5.87 -15.47
CA GLU A 516 -0.35 -6.87 -15.20
C GLU A 516 -1.47 -6.25 -14.34
N LEU A 517 -1.12 -5.60 -13.23
CA LEU A 517 -2.11 -5.01 -12.33
C LEU A 517 -2.98 -3.98 -13.03
N LEU A 518 -2.38 -3.09 -13.84
CA LEU A 518 -3.15 -2.06 -14.57
C LEU A 518 -4.03 -2.66 -15.67
N ALA A 519 -3.61 -3.76 -16.29
CA ALA A 519 -4.38 -4.44 -17.33
C ALA A 519 -5.49 -5.33 -16.78
N THR A 520 -5.45 -5.70 -15.49
CA THR A 520 -6.39 -6.64 -14.89
C THR A 520 -7.71 -5.93 -14.54
N PRO A 521 -8.85 -6.33 -15.13
CA PRO A 521 -10.16 -5.76 -14.81
C PRO A 521 -10.68 -6.31 -13.48
N PHE A 522 -11.64 -5.59 -12.88
CA PHE A 522 -12.24 -5.96 -11.59
C PHE A 522 -12.84 -7.35 -11.59
N GLU A 523 -13.51 -7.78 -12.67
CA GLU A 523 -14.11 -9.12 -12.77
C GLU A 523 -13.09 -10.25 -12.62
N THR A 524 -11.86 -10.02 -13.07
CA THR A 524 -10.80 -11.02 -12.90
C THR A 524 -10.43 -11.14 -11.44
N PHE A 525 -10.30 -10.02 -10.72
CA PHE A 525 -10.10 -10.06 -9.27
C PHE A 525 -11.27 -10.73 -8.57
N GLU A 526 -12.51 -10.31 -8.84
CA GLU A 526 -13.71 -10.85 -8.21
C GLU A 526 -13.82 -12.37 -8.39
N ARG A 527 -13.61 -12.87 -9.61
CA ARG A 527 -13.67 -14.32 -9.89
C ARG A 527 -12.62 -15.08 -9.08
N ASN A 528 -11.38 -14.61 -9.06
CA ASN A 528 -10.31 -15.27 -8.31
C ASN A 528 -10.53 -15.18 -6.78
N ILE A 529 -11.07 -14.07 -6.27
CA ILE A 529 -11.44 -13.94 -4.86
C ILE A 529 -12.48 -14.98 -4.48
N ARG A 530 -13.56 -15.07 -5.27
CA ARG A 530 -14.66 -16.01 -5.00
C ARG A 530 -14.23 -17.46 -5.11
N ASP A 531 -13.47 -17.81 -6.15
CA ASP A 531 -12.93 -19.17 -6.33
C ASP A 531 -12.00 -19.54 -5.16
N GLN A 532 -11.02 -18.68 -4.87
CA GLN A 532 -10.05 -18.96 -3.82
C GLN A 532 -10.69 -19.07 -2.43
N LEU A 533 -11.59 -18.16 -2.06
CA LEU A 533 -12.30 -18.24 -0.77
C LEU A 533 -13.20 -19.48 -0.70
N GLY A 534 -13.85 -19.86 -1.79
CA GLY A 534 -14.64 -21.11 -1.87
C GLY A 534 -13.78 -22.37 -1.64
N ARG A 535 -12.57 -22.40 -2.19
CA ARG A 535 -11.62 -23.52 -2.03
C ARG A 535 -11.01 -23.57 -0.62
N VAL A 536 -10.61 -22.42 -0.09
CA VAL A 536 -9.97 -22.32 1.25
C VAL A 536 -10.95 -22.59 2.38
N LEU A 537 -12.18 -22.08 2.27
CA LEU A 537 -13.15 -22.06 3.36
C LEU A 537 -14.34 -23.02 3.18
N GLY A 538 -14.40 -23.72 2.03
CA GLY A 538 -15.54 -24.56 1.66
C GLY A 538 -15.84 -25.67 2.66
N ASP A 539 -14.81 -26.34 3.19
CA ASP A 539 -14.96 -27.38 4.22
C ASP A 539 -15.51 -26.83 5.54
N GLY A 540 -15.38 -25.51 5.78
CA GLY A 540 -16.03 -24.78 6.88
C GLY A 540 -17.48 -24.40 6.59
N GLY A 541 -18.00 -24.70 5.38
CA GLY A 541 -19.36 -24.39 4.95
C GLY A 541 -19.52 -23.02 4.29
N PHE A 542 -18.45 -22.38 3.86
CA PHE A 542 -18.47 -21.12 3.13
C PHE A 542 -19.00 -21.31 1.71
N ASP A 543 -19.91 -20.45 1.31
CA ASP A 543 -20.43 -20.35 -0.04
C ASP A 543 -20.20 -18.94 -0.60
N PRO A 544 -19.33 -18.75 -1.62
CA PRO A 544 -19.00 -17.44 -2.15
C PRO A 544 -20.21 -16.64 -2.64
N ALA A 545 -21.24 -17.31 -3.16
CA ALA A 545 -22.45 -16.66 -3.67
C ALA A 545 -23.34 -16.15 -2.53
N ARG A 546 -23.40 -16.86 -1.41
CA ARG A 546 -24.22 -16.52 -0.25
C ARG A 546 -23.51 -15.56 0.69
N ASP A 547 -22.24 -15.83 0.98
CA ASP A 547 -21.54 -15.26 2.14
C ASP A 547 -20.80 -13.95 1.81
N ILE A 548 -20.40 -13.71 0.56
CA ILE A 548 -19.75 -12.47 0.16
C ILE A 548 -20.80 -11.37 -0.04
N ALA A 549 -20.67 -10.28 0.73
CA ALA A 549 -21.57 -9.12 0.69
C ALA A 549 -20.97 -7.90 -0.01
N GLY A 550 -19.64 -7.78 -0.10
CA GLY A 550 -18.96 -6.67 -0.76
C GLY A 550 -17.51 -6.98 -1.08
N ILE A 551 -16.96 -6.36 -2.11
CA ILE A 551 -15.56 -6.49 -2.50
C ILE A 551 -15.03 -5.11 -2.89
N THR A 552 -13.87 -4.75 -2.35
CA THR A 552 -13.09 -3.57 -2.76
C THR A 552 -11.65 -3.99 -3.00
N VAL A 553 -11.15 -3.72 -4.21
CA VAL A 553 -9.79 -4.03 -4.62
C VAL A 553 -8.99 -2.73 -4.67
N ASN A 554 -8.14 -2.50 -3.70
CA ASN A 554 -7.25 -1.34 -3.65
C ASN A 554 -5.96 -1.69 -4.41
N ARG A 555 -5.86 -1.19 -5.63
CA ARG A 555 -4.77 -1.46 -6.55
C ARG A 555 -3.73 -0.34 -6.49
N TRP A 556 -2.49 -0.69 -6.10
CA TRP A 556 -1.38 0.25 -5.96
C TRP A 556 -0.18 -0.19 -6.82
N PRO A 557 -0.11 0.21 -8.12
CA PRO A 557 1.04 -0.11 -8.97
C PRO A 557 2.34 0.54 -8.49
N HIS A 558 2.24 1.56 -7.63
CA HIS A 558 3.35 2.29 -7.03
C HIS A 558 3.21 2.32 -5.51
N GLY A 559 3.30 1.15 -4.87
CA GLY A 559 3.17 0.95 -3.43
C GLY A 559 4.42 1.38 -2.65
N TYR A 560 5.21 0.42 -2.15
CA TYR A 560 6.40 0.72 -1.37
C TYR A 560 7.50 1.35 -2.20
N ALA A 561 8.19 2.37 -1.63
CA ALA A 561 9.35 2.99 -2.23
C ALA A 561 10.62 2.39 -1.61
N TYR A 562 11.35 1.64 -2.43
CA TYR A 562 12.67 1.18 -2.03
C TYR A 562 13.78 2.15 -2.48
N GLY A 563 13.54 2.95 -3.52
CA GLY A 563 14.51 3.90 -4.05
C GLY A 563 15.77 3.26 -4.65
N TYR A 564 15.99 1.98 -4.44
CA TYR A 564 17.11 1.16 -4.92
C TYR A 564 16.59 -0.14 -5.54
N ASP A 565 17.42 -0.76 -6.36
CA ASP A 565 17.17 -2.08 -6.91
C ASP A 565 17.75 -3.13 -5.97
N PRO A 566 16.94 -3.96 -5.30
CA PRO A 566 17.44 -4.93 -4.31
C PRO A 566 18.38 -5.99 -4.92
N GLU A 567 18.39 -6.16 -6.23
CA GLU A 567 19.25 -7.11 -6.93
C GLU A 567 20.60 -6.50 -7.34
N SER A 568 20.59 -5.29 -7.91
CA SER A 568 21.80 -4.65 -8.42
C SER A 568 22.47 -3.71 -7.42
N ASP A 569 21.72 -3.12 -6.52
CA ASP A 569 22.21 -2.15 -5.52
C ASP A 569 22.49 -2.80 -4.16
N ARG A 570 23.15 -3.95 -4.14
CA ARG A 570 23.37 -4.82 -2.99
C ARG A 570 24.26 -4.19 -1.92
N VAL A 571 23.69 -3.34 -1.06
CA VAL A 571 24.46 -2.68 0.01
C VAL A 571 23.96 -3.09 1.39
N ALA A 572 22.76 -2.67 1.79
CA ALA A 572 22.20 -2.95 3.09
C ALA A 572 20.68 -3.04 3.02
N PHE A 573 20.07 -3.69 4.01
CA PHE A 573 18.62 -3.76 4.14
C PHE A 573 18.02 -2.38 4.48
N ASN A 574 18.62 -1.69 5.47
CA ASN A 574 18.15 -0.40 5.92
C ASN A 574 18.82 0.70 5.09
N PRO A 575 18.06 1.63 4.47
CA PRO A 575 18.61 2.76 3.74
C PRO A 575 19.59 3.63 4.57
N ASP A 576 19.40 3.71 5.87
CA ASP A 576 20.26 4.48 6.77
C ASP A 576 21.66 3.89 6.94
N ASP A 577 21.84 2.60 6.63
CA ASP A 577 23.13 1.91 6.66
C ASP A 577 23.92 2.08 5.37
N TRP A 578 23.35 2.75 4.36
CA TRP A 578 24.00 2.96 3.08
C TRP A 578 25.04 4.10 3.17
N PRO A 579 26.20 3.95 2.52
CA PRO A 579 27.13 5.05 2.35
C PRO A 579 26.46 6.25 1.65
N GLU A 580 26.72 7.45 2.12
CA GLU A 580 26.05 8.67 1.64
C GLU A 580 26.17 8.85 0.11
N GLU A 581 27.32 8.53 -0.46
CA GLU A 581 27.57 8.64 -1.90
C GLU A 581 26.72 7.69 -2.75
N LYS A 582 26.22 6.60 -2.16
CA LYS A 582 25.33 5.62 -2.79
C LYS A 582 23.85 5.97 -2.62
N ARG A 583 23.50 6.87 -1.71
CA ARG A 583 22.11 7.29 -1.45
C ARG A 583 21.62 8.22 -2.57
N HIS A 584 21.34 7.65 -3.74
CA HIS A 584 20.89 8.44 -4.90
C HIS A 584 19.54 9.16 -4.66
N TRP A 585 18.71 8.69 -3.74
CA TRP A 585 17.47 9.37 -3.33
C TRP A 585 17.73 10.72 -2.64
N HIS A 586 18.84 10.93 -1.92
CA HIS A 586 19.26 12.23 -1.40
C HIS A 586 19.60 13.22 -2.53
N LYS A 587 20.25 12.73 -3.60
CA LYS A 587 20.54 13.55 -4.77
C LYS A 587 19.27 13.89 -5.56
N ALA A 588 18.32 12.94 -5.63
CA ALA A 588 17.01 13.12 -6.24
C ALA A 588 16.18 14.20 -5.51
N SER A 589 16.22 14.20 -4.17
CA SER A 589 15.34 15.00 -3.31
C SER A 589 15.83 16.43 -3.05
N LYS A 590 16.99 16.83 -3.61
CA LYS A 590 17.51 18.19 -3.46
C LYS A 590 16.49 19.23 -3.95
N ARG A 591 16.36 20.31 -3.20
CA ARG A 591 15.57 21.47 -3.59
C ARG A 591 16.01 22.01 -4.96
N PHE A 592 15.04 22.39 -5.79
CA PHE A 592 15.24 23.04 -7.07
C PHE A 592 14.49 24.37 -7.14
N GLY A 593 15.19 25.47 -6.92
CA GLY A 593 14.57 26.80 -6.81
C GLY A 593 13.52 26.84 -5.70
N ASN A 594 12.29 27.18 -6.03
CA ASN A 594 11.15 27.18 -5.12
C ASN A 594 10.32 25.88 -5.15
N ILE A 595 10.93 24.79 -5.61
CA ILE A 595 10.35 23.45 -5.62
C ILE A 595 11.18 22.53 -4.72
N SER A 596 10.55 21.86 -3.74
CA SER A 596 11.16 20.80 -2.93
C SER A 596 10.42 19.49 -3.11
N MET A 597 11.13 18.37 -2.93
CA MET A 597 10.61 17.01 -3.05
C MET A 597 10.33 16.44 -1.65
N ALA A 598 9.18 15.81 -1.50
CA ALA A 598 8.79 15.04 -0.33
C ALA A 598 8.45 13.59 -0.74
N ALA A 599 7.55 12.93 -0.05
CA ALA A 599 7.16 11.53 -0.23
C ALA A 599 8.22 10.52 0.26
N ILE A 600 7.78 9.28 0.40
CA ILE A 600 8.63 8.16 0.86
C ILE A 600 9.78 7.82 -0.10
N ASP A 601 9.72 8.26 -1.37
CA ASP A 601 10.85 8.13 -2.31
C ASP A 601 12.08 8.90 -1.84
N ALA A 602 11.87 10.04 -1.14
CA ALA A 602 12.95 10.88 -0.65
C ALA A 602 13.77 10.22 0.47
N ALA A 603 13.14 9.31 1.22
CA ALA A 603 13.78 8.52 2.27
C ALA A 603 14.22 7.13 1.78
N SER A 604 13.78 6.69 0.59
CA SER A 604 13.92 5.28 0.17
C SER A 604 13.35 4.28 1.20
N ASN A 605 12.33 4.71 1.95
CA ASN A 605 11.74 3.95 3.04
C ASN A 605 10.22 4.09 3.03
N ALA A 606 9.52 2.94 2.94
CA ALA A 606 8.07 2.89 2.75
C ALA A 606 7.27 3.05 4.05
N MET A 607 7.78 3.82 5.01
CA MET A 607 7.22 3.95 6.35
C MET A 607 6.49 5.29 6.54
N THR A 608 5.53 5.31 7.47
CA THR A 608 4.72 6.49 7.77
C THR A 608 5.55 7.64 8.36
N GLU A 609 6.47 7.32 9.27
CA GLU A 609 7.38 8.30 9.87
C GLU A 609 8.29 8.94 8.82
N SER A 610 8.78 8.17 7.85
CA SER A 610 9.59 8.69 6.75
C SER A 610 8.80 9.65 5.86
N ALA A 611 7.51 9.35 5.60
CA ALA A 611 6.64 10.27 4.87
C ALA A 611 6.47 11.61 5.60
N ILE A 612 6.42 11.60 6.94
CA ILE A 612 6.29 12.78 7.79
C ILE A 612 7.60 13.57 7.85
N GLU A 613 8.74 12.88 8.05
CA GLU A 613 10.06 13.52 8.12
C GLU A 613 10.43 14.21 6.82
N GLU A 614 10.22 13.55 5.69
CA GLU A 614 10.50 14.11 4.38
C GLU A 614 9.58 15.29 4.04
N ALA A 615 8.35 15.29 4.52
CA ALA A 615 7.47 16.45 4.43
C ALA A 615 8.00 17.62 5.25
N HIS A 616 8.47 17.37 6.46
CA HIS A 616 9.05 18.42 7.33
C HIS A 616 10.34 18.97 6.74
N ARG A 617 11.25 18.10 6.24
CA ARG A 617 12.48 18.52 5.55
C ARG A 617 12.15 19.43 4.36
N ALA A 618 11.23 18.98 3.50
CA ALA A 618 10.85 19.72 2.30
C ALA A 618 10.28 21.11 2.62
N VAL A 619 9.49 21.24 3.69
CA VAL A 619 8.98 22.54 4.14
C VAL A 619 10.10 23.42 4.69
N ASN A 620 10.98 22.90 5.53
CA ASN A 620 12.11 23.66 6.08
C ASN A 620 13.07 24.17 5.01
N GLU A 621 13.20 23.47 3.89
CA GLU A 621 13.99 23.96 2.75
C GLU A 621 13.35 25.18 2.07
N LEU A 622 12.05 25.39 2.21
CA LEU A 622 11.29 26.42 1.52
C LEU A 622 10.97 27.62 2.42
N THR A 623 10.99 27.46 3.72
CA THR A 623 10.75 28.52 4.72
C THR A 623 12.03 29.09 5.28
#